data_c20c8781b2775e3bbeb227d3aaa05ca8
#
_entry.id   c20c8781b2775e3bbeb227d3aaa05ca8
#
_cell.length_a   1.000
_cell.length_b   1.000
_cell.length_c   1.000
_cell.angle_alpha   90.00
_cell.angle_beta   90.00
_cell.angle_gamma   90.00
#
_symmetry.space_group_name_H-M   'P 1'
#
loop_
_entity.id
_entity.type
_entity.pdbx_description
1 polymer ?
#
loop_
_entity_poly.entity_id
_entity_poly.type
_entity_poly.pdbx_seq_one_letter_code
_entity_poly.pdbx_strand_id
1 'polypeptide(L)'
;MSEELEVKELDQVVVRFSGDSGDGMQLAGNIFSTISATVGNDISTFPDYPADIRAPQGSLNGVSGYQVHIGEDKVLTPGDFCDVLVAMNAAALKTQYKYARPQATIIIDTDSFGPKDLKKAEFKTDDYLAELGIDADCVVACPITTMVKECLKDTGMDNKSMLKCRNMFALGIVCWLFNRDMELAFDFLRKKFHKKPHVAESNIKVVMAGYDYGHNTHASVPATYRIESKVKTKGRYMDITGNKATAYGLIAAAEKAGLQLFLGSYPITPATDILHELAKHKSLGVKTVQCEDEIAGCASAIGASFAGALAATSTSGPGVCLKSEAINLAVIDEIPLVVIDVQRGGPSTGLPTKSEQTDLLQALYGRNGESPMPVIAATSPTDCFNSAYMAAKIALEYLTPVILLTDGFLGNGSAAWQLPDISKLPDIHPHFATEEMRGNYTPYRRDEETKARYWAIPGTPGYEHILGGLEKDGQTGNISTEPENHNLMVHSRAQKVAGIKVPDVQVQGDEDADLLIVGFGSTYGHLFSAMKALRKQGKKVALAQFRYINPLPANTEEVLRKYKKVVVAEQNMGQFAMYLRGKIDGFVPYQYNEVKGQPLVVTELVETFKKIIEE
;
A
#
# COMPACT_ATOMS: atom_id res chain seq x y z
N MET A 1 -37.61 -1.20 32.39
CA MET A 1 -36.16 -1.40 32.48
C MET A 1 -35.79 -1.97 31.12
N SER A 2 -35.06 -1.23 30.29
CA SER A 2 -34.49 -1.79 29.07
C SER A 2 -33.49 -2.87 29.51
N GLU A 3 -33.67 -4.11 29.06
CA GLU A 3 -32.65 -5.14 29.23
C GLU A 3 -31.37 -4.59 28.57
N GLU A 4 -30.28 -4.49 29.33
CA GLU A 4 -28.96 -4.15 28.77
C GLU A 4 -28.57 -5.28 27.82
N LEU A 5 -28.17 -4.93 26.58
CA LEU A 5 -27.68 -5.92 25.63
C LEU A 5 -26.42 -6.59 26.14
N GLU A 6 -26.29 -7.88 25.87
CA GLU A 6 -25.07 -8.63 26.12
C GLU A 6 -23.89 -8.00 25.36
N VAL A 7 -22.75 -7.86 26.00
CA VAL A 7 -21.49 -7.47 25.34
C VAL A 7 -20.66 -8.72 25.06
N LYS A 8 -20.51 -9.08 23.78
CA LYS A 8 -19.69 -10.22 23.35
C LYS A 8 -18.27 -9.78 23.05
N GLU A 9 -17.30 -10.52 23.59
CA GLU A 9 -15.89 -10.32 23.24
C GLU A 9 -15.55 -11.03 21.94
N LEU A 10 -14.83 -10.36 21.06
CA LEU A 10 -14.35 -10.87 19.79
C LEU A 10 -12.84 -10.72 19.68
N ASP A 11 -12.18 -11.73 19.12
CA ASP A 11 -10.74 -11.69 18.81
C ASP A 11 -10.46 -10.71 17.67
N GLN A 12 -11.38 -10.64 16.69
CA GLN A 12 -11.25 -9.78 15.51
C GLN A 12 -12.62 -9.52 14.87
N VAL A 13 -12.70 -8.46 14.08
CA VAL A 13 -13.89 -8.11 13.30
C VAL A 13 -13.52 -7.39 12.01
N VAL A 14 -14.31 -7.58 10.97
CA VAL A 14 -14.20 -6.87 9.71
C VAL A 14 -15.46 -6.04 9.48
N VAL A 15 -15.32 -4.72 9.32
CA VAL A 15 -16.40 -3.78 9.03
C VAL A 15 -16.18 -3.19 7.65
N ARG A 16 -17.20 -3.21 6.81
CA ARG A 16 -17.17 -2.60 5.47
C ARG A 16 -18.18 -1.47 5.36
N PHE A 17 -17.69 -0.26 5.08
CA PHE A 17 -18.49 0.92 4.81
C PHE A 17 -18.65 1.07 3.30
N SER A 18 -19.87 1.26 2.79
CA SER A 18 -20.11 1.41 1.36
C SER A 18 -21.23 2.40 1.02
N GLY A 19 -21.05 3.10 -0.08
CA GLY A 19 -21.96 4.13 -0.59
C GLY A 19 -21.43 4.72 -1.90
N ASP A 20 -22.03 5.76 -2.40
CA ASP A 20 -21.50 6.48 -3.56
C ASP A 20 -20.18 7.18 -3.23
N SER A 21 -19.38 7.42 -4.25
CA SER A 21 -18.06 8.09 -4.13
C SER A 21 -18.11 9.44 -3.39
N GLY A 22 -19.28 10.11 -3.34
CA GLY A 22 -19.50 11.38 -2.63
C GLY A 22 -20.05 11.24 -1.21
N ASP A 23 -20.42 10.05 -0.77
CA ASP A 23 -21.11 9.83 0.53
C ASP A 23 -20.16 9.84 1.74
N GLY A 24 -18.85 9.93 1.52
CA GLY A 24 -17.86 10.04 2.59
C GLY A 24 -17.59 8.74 3.35
N MET A 25 -17.85 7.58 2.75
CA MET A 25 -17.59 6.28 3.37
C MET A 25 -16.11 6.06 3.69
N GLN A 26 -15.21 6.56 2.86
CA GLN A 26 -13.77 6.57 3.12
C GLN A 26 -13.44 7.32 4.43
N LEU A 27 -14.14 8.43 4.69
CA LEU A 27 -13.93 9.21 5.92
C LEU A 27 -14.45 8.47 7.15
N ALA A 28 -15.65 7.88 7.07
CA ALA A 28 -16.22 7.11 8.19
C ALA A 28 -15.33 5.92 8.56
N GLY A 29 -14.89 5.15 7.56
CA GLY A 29 -13.98 4.02 7.77
C GLY A 29 -12.63 4.45 8.33
N ASN A 30 -12.04 5.55 7.85
CA ASN A 30 -10.79 6.09 8.36
C ASN A 30 -10.90 6.60 9.81
N ILE A 31 -12.03 7.21 10.21
CA ILE A 31 -12.25 7.58 11.61
C ILE A 31 -12.33 6.31 12.46
N PHE A 32 -13.10 5.31 12.01
CA PHE A 32 -13.27 4.06 12.76
C PHE A 32 -11.95 3.29 12.92
N SER A 33 -11.11 3.21 11.87
CA SER A 33 -9.78 2.60 11.95
C SER A 33 -8.87 3.37 12.91
N THR A 34 -8.85 4.71 12.81
CA THR A 34 -8.02 5.57 13.68
C THR A 34 -8.40 5.45 15.15
N ILE A 35 -9.70 5.45 15.47
CA ILE A 35 -10.20 5.24 16.84
C ILE A 35 -9.74 3.88 17.35
N SER A 36 -9.92 2.83 16.56
CA SER A 36 -9.54 1.47 16.94
C SER A 36 -8.04 1.32 17.17
N ALA A 37 -7.21 1.91 16.32
CA ALA A 37 -5.76 1.97 16.53
C ALA A 37 -5.38 2.77 17.77
N THR A 38 -6.12 3.85 18.09
CA THR A 38 -5.85 4.69 19.26
C THR A 38 -6.10 3.95 20.59
N VAL A 39 -7.11 3.08 20.64
CA VAL A 39 -7.36 2.22 21.79
C VAL A 39 -6.44 0.99 21.85
N GLY A 40 -5.54 0.84 20.87
CA GLY A 40 -4.48 -0.17 20.86
C GLY A 40 -4.84 -1.46 20.10
N ASN A 41 -5.93 -1.50 19.37
CA ASN A 41 -6.18 -2.60 18.44
C ASN A 41 -5.21 -2.56 17.27
N ASP A 42 -4.81 -3.72 16.73
CA ASP A 42 -4.18 -3.75 15.43
C ASP A 42 -5.22 -3.60 14.32
N ILE A 43 -4.83 -2.96 13.23
CA ILE A 43 -5.73 -2.64 12.13
C ILE A 43 -5.09 -2.98 10.78
N SER A 44 -5.94 -3.36 9.82
CA SER A 44 -5.60 -3.41 8.40
C SER A 44 -6.77 -2.90 7.59
N THR A 45 -6.54 -1.94 6.69
CA THR A 45 -7.61 -1.32 5.91
C THR A 45 -7.46 -1.54 4.42
N PHE A 46 -8.59 -1.51 3.73
CA PHE A 46 -8.65 -1.56 2.26
C PHE A 46 -9.67 -0.57 1.73
N PRO A 47 -9.24 0.59 1.21
CA PRO A 47 -10.10 1.49 0.47
C PRO A 47 -10.37 0.93 -0.93
N ASP A 48 -11.63 0.66 -1.24
CA ASP A 48 -12.09 0.15 -2.52
C ASP A 48 -12.78 1.30 -3.28
N TYR A 49 -12.02 1.93 -4.18
CA TYR A 49 -12.50 3.04 -4.98
C TYR A 49 -13.34 2.55 -6.16
N PRO A 50 -14.34 3.34 -6.60
CA PRO A 50 -15.18 2.99 -7.73
C PRO A 50 -14.36 2.88 -9.02
N ALA A 51 -14.84 2.04 -9.94
CA ALA A 51 -14.24 1.92 -11.26
C ALA A 51 -14.37 3.22 -12.08
N ASP A 52 -15.48 3.95 -11.90
CA ASP A 52 -15.73 5.25 -12.51
C ASP A 52 -16.07 6.30 -11.44
N ILE A 53 -15.13 7.22 -11.20
CA ILE A 53 -15.29 8.33 -10.23
C ILE A 53 -16.40 9.31 -10.65
N ARG A 54 -16.78 9.35 -11.92
CA ARG A 54 -17.82 10.22 -12.47
C ARG A 54 -19.14 9.51 -12.73
N ALA A 55 -19.29 8.28 -12.28
CA ALA A 55 -20.55 7.54 -12.42
C ALA A 55 -21.72 8.30 -11.77
N PRO A 56 -22.93 8.21 -12.34
CA PRO A 56 -24.13 8.79 -11.74
C PRO A 56 -24.37 8.24 -10.34
N GLN A 57 -24.82 9.09 -9.41
CA GLN A 57 -25.18 8.69 -8.06
C GLN A 57 -26.24 7.59 -8.06
N GLY A 58 -26.06 6.57 -7.22
CA GLY A 58 -26.93 5.41 -7.10
C GLY A 58 -26.75 4.37 -8.22
N SER A 59 -25.73 4.51 -9.09
CA SER A 59 -25.37 3.49 -10.08
C SER A 59 -24.34 2.49 -9.53
N LEU A 60 -24.34 1.25 -10.04
CA LEU A 60 -23.46 0.19 -9.58
C LEU A 60 -21.97 0.56 -9.72
N ASN A 61 -21.60 1.25 -10.80
CA ASN A 61 -20.20 1.63 -11.11
C ASN A 61 -19.65 2.75 -10.21
N GLY A 62 -20.52 3.50 -9.52
CA GLY A 62 -20.14 4.62 -8.66
C GLY A 62 -19.93 4.25 -7.20
N VAL A 63 -20.11 2.99 -6.83
CA VAL A 63 -20.00 2.53 -5.45
C VAL A 63 -18.55 2.51 -4.99
N SER A 64 -18.31 3.15 -3.85
CA SER A 64 -17.06 3.14 -3.10
C SER A 64 -17.21 2.29 -1.84
N GLY A 65 -16.15 1.59 -1.47
CA GLY A 65 -16.09 0.80 -0.23
C GLY A 65 -14.87 1.18 0.61
N TYR A 66 -14.95 0.94 1.91
CA TYR A 66 -13.81 1.01 2.82
C TYR A 66 -13.92 -0.10 3.85
N GLN A 67 -12.99 -1.04 3.80
CA GLN A 67 -12.97 -2.18 4.70
C GLN A 67 -11.95 -1.96 5.81
N VAL A 68 -12.34 -2.25 7.05
CA VAL A 68 -11.50 -2.14 8.24
C VAL A 68 -11.51 -3.49 8.96
N HIS A 69 -10.38 -4.13 9.04
CA HIS A 69 -10.15 -5.31 9.85
C HIS A 69 -9.48 -4.87 11.16
N ILE A 70 -10.08 -5.23 12.28
CA ILE A 70 -9.62 -4.89 13.62
C ILE A 70 -9.37 -6.19 14.37
N GLY A 71 -8.24 -6.28 15.07
CA GLY A 71 -7.90 -7.45 15.89
C GLY A 71 -7.36 -7.06 17.26
N GLU A 72 -7.53 -7.97 18.23
CA GLU A 72 -6.87 -7.91 19.52
C GLU A 72 -5.36 -8.16 19.39
N ASP A 73 -5.00 -9.05 18.45
CA ASP A 73 -3.66 -9.38 17.99
C ASP A 73 -3.40 -8.84 16.58
N LYS A 74 -2.19 -9.07 16.06
CA LYS A 74 -1.76 -8.57 14.76
C LYS A 74 -2.61 -9.10 13.61
N VAL A 75 -3.22 -8.19 12.85
CA VAL A 75 -3.92 -8.45 11.59
C VAL A 75 -3.11 -7.93 10.42
N LEU A 76 -2.96 -8.74 9.37
CA LEU A 76 -2.09 -8.45 8.22
C LEU A 76 -2.87 -8.35 6.90
N THR A 77 -4.20 -8.59 6.95
CA THR A 77 -5.08 -8.53 5.79
C THR A 77 -6.33 -7.73 6.12
N PRO A 78 -7.01 -7.14 5.13
CA PRO A 78 -8.26 -6.45 5.37
C PRO A 78 -9.43 -7.40 5.68
N GLY A 79 -9.19 -8.72 5.71
CA GLY A 79 -10.22 -9.77 5.86
C GLY A 79 -10.89 -10.13 4.53
N ASP A 80 -11.26 -11.41 4.36
CA ASP A 80 -11.89 -11.91 3.15
C ASP A 80 -13.34 -11.41 3.04
N PHE A 81 -14.09 -11.50 4.15
CA PHE A 81 -15.50 -11.15 4.24
C PHE A 81 -15.75 -10.29 5.48
N CYS A 82 -16.69 -9.33 5.38
CA CYS A 82 -17.04 -8.49 6.51
C CYS A 82 -18.11 -9.12 7.40
N ASP A 83 -18.00 -8.85 8.69
CA ASP A 83 -18.97 -9.22 9.74
C ASP A 83 -20.07 -8.15 9.86
N VAL A 84 -19.76 -6.89 9.47
CA VAL A 84 -20.69 -5.78 9.41
C VAL A 84 -20.56 -5.07 8.07
N LEU A 85 -21.66 -4.93 7.35
CA LEU A 85 -21.76 -4.14 6.12
C LEU A 85 -22.63 -2.91 6.34
N VAL A 86 -22.07 -1.72 6.14
CA VAL A 86 -22.83 -0.47 6.05
C VAL A 86 -23.08 -0.16 4.58
N ALA A 87 -24.35 -0.12 4.16
CA ALA A 87 -24.74 0.16 2.79
C ALA A 87 -25.67 1.39 2.74
N MET A 88 -25.14 2.53 2.31
CA MET A 88 -25.84 3.81 2.32
C MET A 88 -26.87 3.99 1.22
N ASN A 89 -26.93 3.06 0.26
CA ASN A 89 -27.93 3.06 -0.82
C ASN A 89 -28.08 1.66 -1.44
N ALA A 90 -29.08 1.50 -2.28
CA ALA A 90 -29.41 0.23 -2.93
C ALA A 90 -28.27 -0.31 -3.82
N ALA A 91 -27.54 0.55 -4.54
CA ALA A 91 -26.39 0.14 -5.37
C ALA A 91 -25.23 -0.37 -4.51
N ALA A 92 -24.97 0.27 -3.37
CA ALA A 92 -23.96 -0.18 -2.42
C ALA A 92 -24.32 -1.55 -1.85
N LEU A 93 -25.58 -1.77 -1.43
CA LEU A 93 -26.01 -3.09 -0.95
C LEU A 93 -25.80 -4.17 -2.03
N LYS A 94 -26.29 -3.93 -3.24
CA LYS A 94 -26.25 -4.91 -4.34
C LYS A 94 -24.82 -5.29 -4.73
N THR A 95 -23.91 -4.32 -4.80
CA THR A 95 -22.53 -4.56 -5.22
C THR A 95 -21.63 -5.10 -4.12
N GLN A 96 -21.91 -4.79 -2.85
CA GLN A 96 -21.02 -5.08 -1.74
C GLN A 96 -21.47 -6.27 -0.87
N TYR A 97 -22.73 -6.70 -0.95
CA TYR A 97 -23.22 -7.82 -0.16
C TYR A 97 -22.44 -9.12 -0.41
N LYS A 98 -21.90 -9.33 -1.60
CA LYS A 98 -21.02 -10.47 -1.92
C LYS A 98 -19.76 -10.57 -1.04
N TYR A 99 -19.39 -9.48 -0.37
CA TYR A 99 -18.26 -9.43 0.57
C TYR A 99 -18.69 -9.58 2.04
N ALA A 100 -19.99 -9.77 2.30
CA ALA A 100 -20.51 -10.03 3.63
C ALA A 100 -20.53 -11.53 3.93
N ARG A 101 -20.24 -11.90 5.19
CA ARG A 101 -20.41 -13.28 5.65
C ARG A 101 -21.90 -13.63 5.70
N PRO A 102 -22.26 -14.91 5.61
CA PRO A 102 -23.59 -15.34 6.03
C PRO A 102 -23.86 -14.83 7.45
N GLN A 103 -25.04 -14.26 7.68
CA GLN A 103 -25.46 -13.66 8.96
C GLN A 103 -24.66 -12.41 9.40
N ALA A 104 -23.94 -11.74 8.48
CA ALA A 104 -23.36 -10.44 8.76
C ALA A 104 -24.43 -9.41 9.12
N THR A 105 -24.14 -8.53 10.07
CA THR A 105 -25.03 -7.38 10.36
C THR A 105 -24.98 -6.38 9.21
N ILE A 106 -26.15 -6.04 8.65
CA ILE A 106 -26.27 -5.13 7.50
C ILE A 106 -27.00 -3.86 7.93
N ILE A 107 -26.28 -2.72 7.92
CA ILE A 107 -26.85 -1.40 8.27
C ILE A 107 -27.21 -0.68 6.98
N ILE A 108 -28.48 -0.29 6.81
CA ILE A 108 -28.96 0.40 5.61
C ILE A 108 -29.63 1.74 5.91
N ASP A 109 -29.46 2.72 5.02
CA ASP A 109 -30.24 3.96 5.00
C ASP A 109 -31.53 3.73 4.21
N THR A 110 -32.65 3.45 4.91
CA THR A 110 -33.94 3.14 4.27
C THR A 110 -34.46 4.26 3.37
N ASP A 111 -34.06 5.51 3.60
CA ASP A 111 -34.43 6.65 2.76
C ASP A 111 -33.82 6.59 1.35
N SER A 112 -32.86 5.71 1.13
CA SER A 112 -32.12 5.52 -0.14
C SER A 112 -32.46 4.20 -0.84
N PHE A 113 -33.67 3.62 -0.55
CA PHE A 113 -34.18 2.38 -1.13
C PHE A 113 -35.57 2.55 -1.75
N GLY A 114 -35.90 3.75 -2.22
CA GLY A 114 -37.15 3.99 -2.95
C GLY A 114 -37.17 3.33 -4.34
N PRO A 115 -38.35 3.24 -5.01
CA PRO A 115 -38.48 2.57 -6.32
C PRO A 115 -37.52 3.11 -7.39
N LYS A 116 -37.18 4.41 -7.35
CA LYS A 116 -36.21 5.01 -8.28
C LYS A 116 -34.77 4.55 -7.99
N ASP A 117 -34.43 4.38 -6.72
CA ASP A 117 -33.10 3.96 -6.29
C ASP A 117 -32.89 2.47 -6.58
N LEU A 118 -33.89 1.63 -6.31
CA LEU A 118 -33.88 0.21 -6.66
C LEU A 118 -33.74 0.00 -8.18
N LYS A 119 -34.47 0.79 -8.98
CA LYS A 119 -34.35 0.74 -10.43
C LYS A 119 -32.95 1.13 -10.92
N LYS A 120 -32.35 2.20 -10.36
CA LYS A 120 -30.97 2.61 -10.70
C LYS A 120 -29.95 1.56 -10.31
N ALA A 121 -30.16 0.88 -9.21
CA ALA A 121 -29.35 -0.24 -8.73
C ALA A 121 -29.68 -1.55 -9.45
N GLU A 122 -30.54 -1.52 -10.49
CA GLU A 122 -30.90 -2.69 -11.31
C GLU A 122 -31.55 -3.85 -10.52
N PHE A 123 -32.25 -3.56 -9.40
CA PHE A 123 -33.10 -4.55 -8.74
C PHE A 123 -34.32 -4.88 -9.60
N LYS A 124 -34.69 -6.15 -9.60
CA LYS A 124 -35.82 -6.66 -10.39
C LYS A 124 -37.14 -6.57 -9.64
N THR A 125 -37.08 -6.52 -8.31
CA THR A 125 -38.24 -6.48 -7.42
C THR A 125 -38.07 -5.38 -6.37
N ASP A 126 -39.17 -4.98 -5.72
CA ASP A 126 -39.13 -4.07 -4.58
C ASP A 126 -38.67 -4.79 -3.30
N ASP A 127 -38.73 -6.12 -3.26
CA ASP A 127 -38.19 -6.94 -2.19
C ASP A 127 -36.70 -7.25 -2.47
N TYR A 128 -35.87 -6.24 -2.25
CA TYR A 128 -34.43 -6.32 -2.48
C TYR A 128 -33.71 -7.27 -1.51
N LEU A 129 -34.27 -7.52 -0.32
CA LEU A 129 -33.69 -8.49 0.63
C LEU A 129 -33.87 -9.91 0.12
N ALA A 130 -35.09 -10.26 -0.30
CA ALA A 130 -35.37 -11.59 -0.89
C ALA A 130 -34.58 -11.81 -2.19
N GLU A 131 -34.43 -10.77 -3.05
CA GLU A 131 -33.63 -10.88 -4.29
C GLU A 131 -32.17 -11.23 -4.00
N LEU A 132 -31.60 -10.73 -2.90
CA LEU A 132 -30.21 -11.00 -2.50
C LEU A 132 -30.07 -12.18 -1.53
N GLY A 133 -31.18 -12.79 -1.10
CA GLY A 133 -31.17 -13.86 -0.10
C GLY A 133 -30.72 -13.41 1.29
N ILE A 134 -31.03 -12.16 1.65
CA ILE A 134 -30.66 -11.57 2.95
C ILE A 134 -31.76 -11.87 3.96
N ASP A 135 -31.37 -12.39 5.12
CA ASP A 135 -32.27 -12.54 6.26
C ASP A 135 -32.58 -11.17 6.87
N ALA A 136 -33.86 -10.84 6.98
CA ALA A 136 -34.31 -9.57 7.54
C ALA A 136 -33.86 -9.35 8.99
N ASP A 137 -33.67 -10.42 9.76
CA ASP A 137 -33.20 -10.37 11.15
C ASP A 137 -31.72 -9.91 11.25
N CYS A 138 -30.98 -9.95 10.15
CA CYS A 138 -29.62 -9.42 10.07
C CYS A 138 -29.56 -7.93 9.68
N VAL A 139 -30.72 -7.30 9.40
CA VAL A 139 -30.75 -5.94 8.82
C VAL A 139 -31.13 -4.91 9.87
N VAL A 140 -30.24 -3.94 10.07
CA VAL A 140 -30.48 -2.70 10.82
C VAL A 140 -31.01 -1.65 9.85
N ALA A 141 -32.35 -1.57 9.75
CA ALA A 141 -33.03 -0.64 8.88
C ALA A 141 -33.20 0.72 9.60
N CYS A 142 -32.53 1.76 9.12
CA CYS A 142 -32.57 3.08 9.75
C CYS A 142 -32.83 4.19 8.71
N PRO A 143 -33.76 5.14 8.93
CA PRO A 143 -33.98 6.28 8.05
C PRO A 143 -32.90 7.36 8.26
N ILE A 144 -31.64 7.03 7.94
CA ILE A 144 -30.45 7.85 8.26
C ILE A 144 -30.58 9.25 7.67
N THR A 145 -31.01 9.37 6.43
CA THR A 145 -31.15 10.67 5.75
C THR A 145 -32.16 11.57 6.47
N THR A 146 -33.30 11.04 6.87
CA THR A 146 -34.32 11.74 7.64
C THR A 146 -33.82 12.15 9.01
N MET A 147 -33.18 11.25 9.73
CA MET A 147 -32.62 11.49 11.06
C MET A 147 -31.54 12.60 11.03
N VAL A 148 -30.68 12.60 10.02
CA VAL A 148 -29.65 13.65 9.86
C VAL A 148 -30.26 15.02 9.59
N LYS A 149 -31.28 15.11 8.74
CA LYS A 149 -31.97 16.38 8.48
C LYS A 149 -32.65 16.92 9.75
N GLU A 150 -33.32 16.05 10.49
CA GLU A 150 -33.94 16.43 11.76
C GLU A 150 -32.92 16.89 12.81
N CYS A 151 -31.81 16.16 12.93
CA CYS A 151 -30.69 16.50 13.83
C CYS A 151 -30.07 17.87 13.52
N LEU A 152 -29.99 18.27 12.24
CA LEU A 152 -29.31 19.49 11.80
C LEU A 152 -30.26 20.65 11.43
N LYS A 153 -31.59 20.52 11.54
CA LYS A 153 -32.57 21.50 11.10
C LYS A 153 -32.34 22.93 11.65
N ASP A 154 -31.87 23.01 12.90
CA ASP A 154 -31.68 24.29 13.59
C ASP A 154 -30.26 24.87 13.45
N THR A 155 -29.39 24.23 12.62
CA THR A 155 -27.98 24.65 12.44
C THR A 155 -27.78 25.70 11.35
N GLY A 156 -28.83 26.04 10.58
CA GLY A 156 -28.73 26.94 9.43
C GLY A 156 -27.99 26.35 8.21
N MET A 157 -27.69 25.06 8.21
CA MET A 157 -27.06 24.39 7.06
C MET A 157 -28.06 24.17 5.93
N ASP A 158 -27.59 24.28 4.68
CA ASP A 158 -28.36 23.90 3.51
C ASP A 158 -28.50 22.36 3.40
N ASN A 159 -29.55 21.91 2.69
CA ASN A 159 -29.82 20.47 2.51
C ASN A 159 -28.64 19.66 1.95
N LYS A 160 -27.91 20.25 1.00
CA LYS A 160 -26.75 19.55 0.38
C LYS A 160 -25.63 19.34 1.38
N SER A 161 -25.40 20.31 2.26
CA SER A 161 -24.40 20.23 3.33
C SER A 161 -24.83 19.26 4.43
N MET A 162 -26.12 19.22 4.80
CA MET A 162 -26.63 18.23 5.75
C MET A 162 -26.44 16.79 5.24
N LEU A 163 -26.76 16.54 3.96
CA LEU A 163 -26.63 15.21 3.36
C LEU A 163 -25.18 14.69 3.34
N LYS A 164 -24.19 15.58 3.34
CA LYS A 164 -22.79 15.20 3.45
C LYS A 164 -22.38 14.64 4.83
N CYS A 165 -23.24 14.78 5.84
CA CYS A 165 -23.01 14.28 7.18
C CYS A 165 -23.61 12.87 7.42
N ARG A 166 -24.30 12.27 6.43
CA ARG A 166 -24.98 10.97 6.60
C ARG A 166 -24.04 9.84 7.04
N ASN A 167 -22.84 9.83 6.50
CA ASN A 167 -21.79 8.87 6.86
C ASN A 167 -21.43 8.90 8.36
N MET A 168 -21.58 10.08 8.99
CA MET A 168 -21.29 10.21 10.43
C MET A 168 -22.39 9.56 11.29
N PHE A 169 -23.63 9.55 10.83
CA PHE A 169 -24.71 8.83 11.54
C PHE A 169 -24.44 7.31 11.54
N ALA A 170 -24.10 6.76 10.37
CA ALA A 170 -23.72 5.35 10.25
C ALA A 170 -22.49 5.01 11.10
N LEU A 171 -21.49 5.90 11.13
CA LEU A 171 -20.32 5.76 12.02
C LEU A 171 -20.75 5.71 13.49
N GLY A 172 -21.70 6.55 13.92
CA GLY A 172 -22.24 6.55 15.28
C GLY A 172 -22.84 5.20 15.67
N ILE A 173 -23.67 4.61 14.79
CA ILE A 173 -24.24 3.26 15.01
C ILE A 173 -23.12 2.21 15.15
N VAL A 174 -22.11 2.25 14.27
CA VAL A 174 -20.97 1.30 14.32
C VAL A 174 -20.15 1.50 15.61
N CYS A 175 -19.91 2.76 16.02
CA CYS A 175 -19.21 3.03 17.28
C CYS A 175 -19.97 2.48 18.51
N TRP A 176 -21.30 2.62 18.52
CA TRP A 176 -22.14 2.02 19.55
C TRP A 176 -22.06 0.49 19.53
N LEU A 177 -22.19 -0.10 18.34
CA LEU A 177 -22.15 -1.56 18.16
C LEU A 177 -20.85 -2.19 18.69
N PHE A 178 -19.72 -1.46 18.57
CA PHE A 178 -18.40 -1.91 19.02
C PHE A 178 -17.91 -1.23 20.30
N ASN A 179 -18.79 -0.59 21.07
CA ASN A 179 -18.48 0.05 22.35
C ASN A 179 -17.25 0.98 22.27
N ARG A 180 -17.17 1.83 21.23
CA ARG A 180 -16.06 2.76 21.02
C ARG A 180 -16.25 4.06 21.78
N ASP A 181 -15.14 4.60 22.32
CA ASP A 181 -15.12 5.91 22.93
C ASP A 181 -15.36 7.02 21.90
N MET A 182 -16.45 7.77 22.08
CA MET A 182 -16.88 8.81 21.15
C MET A 182 -15.98 10.05 21.19
N GLU A 183 -15.32 10.35 22.31
CA GLU A 183 -14.40 11.50 22.41
C GLU A 183 -13.25 11.40 21.41
N LEU A 184 -12.78 10.19 21.12
CA LEU A 184 -11.76 9.98 20.09
C LEU A 184 -12.24 10.37 18.68
N ALA A 185 -13.53 10.12 18.37
CA ALA A 185 -14.15 10.55 17.11
C ALA A 185 -14.27 12.07 17.06
N PHE A 186 -14.68 12.69 18.16
CA PHE A 186 -14.85 14.14 18.26
C PHE A 186 -13.50 14.85 18.09
N ASP A 187 -12.47 14.38 18.76
CA ASP A 187 -11.11 14.92 18.61
C ASP A 187 -10.58 14.81 17.18
N PHE A 188 -10.83 13.68 16.52
CA PHE A 188 -10.47 13.50 15.11
C PHE A 188 -11.19 14.54 14.23
N LEU A 189 -12.50 14.71 14.41
CA LEU A 189 -13.32 15.63 13.63
C LEU A 189 -12.90 17.10 13.87
N ARG A 190 -12.64 17.50 15.11
CA ARG A 190 -12.13 18.84 15.45
C ARG A 190 -10.77 19.10 14.79
N LYS A 191 -9.85 18.16 14.84
CA LYS A 191 -8.54 18.25 14.17
C LYS A 191 -8.68 18.36 12.66
N LYS A 192 -9.47 17.49 12.04
CA LYS A 192 -9.68 17.47 10.59
C LYS A 192 -10.31 18.74 10.07
N PHE A 193 -11.32 19.24 10.74
CA PHE A 193 -12.09 20.41 10.34
C PHE A 193 -11.71 21.69 11.10
N HIS A 194 -10.48 21.78 11.64
CA HIS A 194 -10.01 22.94 12.42
C HIS A 194 -10.20 24.30 11.73
N LYS A 195 -10.15 24.34 10.37
CA LYS A 195 -10.42 25.55 9.57
C LYS A 195 -11.92 25.85 9.40
N LYS A 196 -12.81 24.94 9.75
CA LYS A 196 -14.26 25.03 9.64
C LYS A 196 -14.94 24.43 10.88
N PRO A 197 -14.81 25.07 12.05
CA PRO A 197 -15.32 24.50 13.32
C PRO A 197 -16.81 24.14 13.28
N HIS A 198 -17.64 24.95 12.60
CA HIS A 198 -19.07 24.65 12.44
C HIS A 198 -19.34 23.31 11.73
N VAL A 199 -18.49 22.92 10.77
CA VAL A 199 -18.59 21.62 10.11
C VAL A 199 -18.19 20.50 11.08
N ALA A 200 -17.15 20.72 11.91
CA ALA A 200 -16.77 19.75 12.94
C ALA A 200 -17.91 19.49 13.90
N GLU A 201 -18.49 20.53 14.48
CA GLU A 201 -19.56 20.39 15.48
C GLU A 201 -20.85 19.79 14.87
N SER A 202 -21.19 20.12 13.61
CA SER A 202 -22.31 19.48 12.91
C SER A 202 -22.07 17.97 12.72
N ASN A 203 -20.87 17.56 12.34
CA ASN A 203 -20.53 16.14 12.21
C ASN A 203 -20.54 15.43 13.58
N ILE A 204 -20.03 16.05 14.64
CA ILE A 204 -20.07 15.53 16.01
C ILE A 204 -21.52 15.29 16.45
N LYS A 205 -22.41 16.29 16.23
CA LYS A 205 -23.83 16.17 16.55
C LYS A 205 -24.48 14.97 15.85
N VAL A 206 -24.13 14.74 14.58
CA VAL A 206 -24.66 13.61 13.79
C VAL A 206 -24.08 12.27 14.26
N VAL A 207 -22.79 12.19 14.59
CA VAL A 207 -22.19 10.95 15.15
C VAL A 207 -22.89 10.58 16.46
N MET A 208 -23.10 11.55 17.35
CA MET A 208 -23.83 11.33 18.60
C MET A 208 -25.27 10.83 18.33
N ALA A 209 -25.99 11.46 17.39
CA ALA A 209 -27.34 11.03 17.06
C ALA A 209 -27.39 9.57 16.55
N GLY A 210 -26.39 9.15 15.79
CA GLY A 210 -26.26 7.75 15.36
C GLY A 210 -25.95 6.79 16.50
N TYR A 211 -25.08 7.19 17.43
CA TYR A 211 -24.78 6.41 18.63
C TYR A 211 -26.01 6.26 19.52
N ASP A 212 -26.71 7.37 19.80
CA ASP A 212 -27.95 7.40 20.61
C ASP A 212 -29.07 6.59 19.95
N TYR A 213 -29.17 6.61 18.62
CA TYR A 213 -30.11 5.75 17.90
C TYR A 213 -29.85 4.28 18.20
N GLY A 214 -28.60 3.83 18.05
CA GLY A 214 -28.20 2.47 18.38
C GLY A 214 -28.54 2.10 19.83
N HIS A 215 -28.17 2.98 20.77
CA HIS A 215 -28.38 2.77 22.21
C HIS A 215 -29.88 2.69 22.57
N ASN A 216 -30.72 3.60 22.04
CA ASN A 216 -32.12 3.70 22.42
C ASN A 216 -33.03 2.67 21.72
N THR A 217 -32.66 2.23 20.52
CA THR A 217 -33.44 1.27 19.72
C THR A 217 -32.89 -0.14 19.78
N HIS A 218 -31.70 -0.32 20.39
CA HIS A 218 -30.86 -1.53 20.28
C HIS A 218 -30.55 -1.95 18.83
N ALA A 219 -30.86 -1.08 17.86
CA ALA A 219 -30.66 -1.27 16.43
C ALA A 219 -31.06 -2.66 15.90
N SER A 220 -32.03 -3.33 16.58
CA SER A 220 -32.47 -4.69 16.28
C SER A 220 -31.36 -5.77 16.34
N VAL A 221 -30.24 -5.51 17.00
CA VAL A 221 -29.15 -6.49 17.14
C VAL A 221 -29.25 -7.23 18.47
N PRO A 222 -28.82 -8.53 18.52
CA PRO A 222 -28.92 -9.33 19.73
C PRO A 222 -27.85 -9.03 20.78
N ALA A 223 -26.75 -8.37 20.38
CA ALA A 223 -25.62 -8.06 21.25
C ALA A 223 -24.80 -6.88 20.71
N THR A 224 -24.04 -6.23 21.56
CA THR A 224 -22.92 -5.38 21.17
C THR A 224 -21.61 -6.12 21.33
N TYR A 225 -20.53 -5.57 20.77
CA TYR A 225 -19.26 -6.27 20.71
C TYR A 225 -18.13 -5.46 21.32
N ARG A 226 -17.11 -6.14 21.83
CA ARG A 226 -15.86 -5.55 22.29
C ARG A 226 -14.68 -6.31 21.72
N ILE A 227 -13.68 -5.59 21.23
CA ILE A 227 -12.39 -6.14 20.85
C ILE A 227 -11.36 -5.53 21.80
N GLU A 228 -10.80 -6.34 22.69
CA GLU A 228 -9.74 -5.91 23.57
C GLU A 228 -8.43 -5.74 22.81
N SER A 229 -7.49 -5.00 23.38
CA SER A 229 -6.14 -4.86 22.84
C SER A 229 -5.18 -5.76 23.58
N LYS A 230 -4.50 -6.66 22.87
CA LYS A 230 -3.38 -7.46 23.41
C LYS A 230 -2.01 -6.86 23.10
N VAL A 231 -1.96 -5.71 22.40
CA VAL A 231 -0.72 -5.02 22.10
C VAL A 231 -0.05 -4.54 23.38
N LYS A 232 1.07 -5.18 23.73
CA LYS A 232 1.82 -4.91 24.97
C LYS A 232 3.05 -4.04 24.77
N THR A 233 3.39 -3.69 23.53
CA THR A 233 4.60 -2.94 23.22
C THR A 233 4.39 -1.47 23.52
N LYS A 234 5.18 -0.92 24.46
CA LYS A 234 5.16 0.52 24.75
C LYS A 234 5.73 1.30 23.56
N GLY A 235 5.12 2.42 23.21
CA GLY A 235 5.57 3.27 22.12
C GLY A 235 4.53 4.28 21.69
N ARG A 236 4.89 5.06 20.68
CA ARG A 236 3.95 5.96 19.99
C ARG A 236 3.51 5.28 18.70
N TYR A 237 2.22 5.25 18.47
CA TYR A 237 1.62 4.60 17.31
C TYR A 237 0.84 5.61 16.48
N MET A 238 0.71 5.33 15.20
CA MET A 238 -0.21 6.02 14.30
C MET A 238 -0.79 5.05 13.29
N ASP A 239 -1.96 5.37 12.77
CA ASP A 239 -2.52 4.76 11.57
C ASP A 239 -1.80 5.36 10.35
N ILE A 240 -1.13 4.54 9.54
CA ILE A 240 -0.31 4.99 8.42
C ILE A 240 -0.63 4.24 7.14
N THR A 241 -0.82 4.98 6.03
CA THR A 241 -0.90 4.39 4.69
C THR A 241 0.48 4.13 4.12
N GLY A 242 0.60 3.17 3.19
CA GLY A 242 1.89 2.85 2.58
C GLY A 242 2.49 4.00 1.79
N ASN A 243 1.68 4.79 1.08
CA ASN A 243 2.18 5.99 0.39
C ASN A 243 2.81 7.01 1.36
N LYS A 244 2.15 7.21 2.51
CA LYS A 244 2.67 8.10 3.56
C LYS A 244 3.93 7.52 4.22
N ALA A 245 3.96 6.22 4.46
CA ALA A 245 5.11 5.52 5.00
C ALA A 245 6.32 5.60 4.05
N THR A 246 6.09 5.44 2.73
CA THR A 246 7.09 5.64 1.69
C THR A 246 7.69 7.05 1.74
N ALA A 247 6.84 8.08 1.82
CA ALA A 247 7.30 9.46 1.95
C ALA A 247 8.18 9.68 3.19
N TYR A 248 7.77 9.12 4.34
CA TYR A 248 8.54 9.22 5.58
C TYR A 248 9.85 8.43 5.53
N GLY A 249 9.89 7.28 4.85
CA GLY A 249 11.12 6.52 4.63
C GLY A 249 12.16 7.31 3.83
N LEU A 250 11.73 8.02 2.79
CA LEU A 250 12.60 8.90 2.01
C LEU A 250 13.10 10.10 2.83
N ILE A 251 12.24 10.74 3.63
CA ILE A 251 12.64 11.84 4.52
C ILE A 251 13.70 11.36 5.52
N ALA A 252 13.47 10.22 6.16
CA ALA A 252 14.40 9.63 7.12
C ALA A 252 15.75 9.27 6.47
N ALA A 253 15.74 8.77 5.24
CA ALA A 253 16.94 8.46 4.48
C ALA A 253 17.73 9.73 4.12
N ALA A 254 17.06 10.80 3.69
CA ALA A 254 17.68 12.07 3.39
C ALA A 254 18.33 12.69 4.65
N GLU A 255 17.64 12.65 5.79
CA GLU A 255 18.17 13.11 7.08
C GLU A 255 19.42 12.33 7.48
N LYS A 256 19.38 10.99 7.40
CA LYS A 256 20.52 10.13 7.72
C LYS A 256 21.72 10.32 6.79
N ALA A 257 21.45 10.59 5.52
CA ALA A 257 22.50 10.87 4.52
C ALA A 257 23.05 12.31 4.57
N GLY A 258 22.40 13.21 5.32
CA GLY A 258 22.73 14.63 5.33
C GLY A 258 22.47 15.32 4.00
N LEU A 259 21.49 14.87 3.21
CA LEU A 259 21.17 15.34 1.88
C LEU A 259 19.80 16.01 1.81
N GLN A 260 19.63 16.91 0.83
CA GLN A 260 18.33 17.44 0.49
C GLN A 260 17.51 16.37 -0.24
N LEU A 261 16.23 16.19 0.14
CA LEU A 261 15.31 15.32 -0.59
C LEU A 261 14.64 16.08 -1.74
N PHE A 262 14.68 15.49 -2.94
CA PHE A 262 13.98 15.99 -4.12
C PHE A 262 13.04 14.92 -4.68
N LEU A 263 11.78 15.30 -4.94
CA LEU A 263 10.82 14.46 -5.69
C LEU A 263 10.43 15.18 -6.99
N GLY A 264 10.76 14.59 -8.13
CA GLY A 264 10.25 14.99 -9.45
C GLY A 264 9.17 13.99 -9.89
N SER A 265 7.92 14.43 -10.09
CA SER A 265 6.82 13.52 -10.37
C SER A 265 5.71 14.15 -11.20
N TYR A 266 4.88 13.29 -11.77
CA TYR A 266 3.59 13.61 -12.37
C TYR A 266 2.48 12.86 -11.63
N PRO A 267 1.33 13.51 -11.34
CA PRO A 267 0.25 12.87 -10.59
C PRO A 267 -0.36 11.70 -11.35
N ILE A 268 -0.40 10.55 -10.71
CA ILE A 268 -1.03 9.33 -11.22
C ILE A 268 -1.59 8.48 -10.08
N THR A 269 -2.80 7.95 -10.23
CA THR A 269 -3.37 6.97 -9.29
C THR A 269 -2.62 5.64 -9.38
N PRO A 270 -2.22 5.04 -8.24
CA PRO A 270 -2.46 5.44 -6.85
C PRO A 270 -1.26 6.17 -6.19
N ALA A 271 -0.23 6.59 -6.93
CA ALA A 271 1.04 7.12 -6.42
C ALA A 271 1.00 8.58 -5.95
N THR A 272 -0.03 9.36 -6.34
CA THR A 272 -0.10 10.81 -6.13
C THR A 272 0.05 11.23 -4.66
N ASP A 273 -0.41 10.40 -3.72
CA ASP A 273 -0.36 10.74 -2.30
C ASP A 273 1.07 10.83 -1.74
N ILE A 274 2.06 10.19 -2.38
CA ILE A 274 3.48 10.36 -2.04
C ILE A 274 3.91 11.80 -2.30
N LEU A 275 3.56 12.35 -3.48
CA LEU A 275 3.83 13.75 -3.82
C LEU A 275 3.12 14.71 -2.86
N HIS A 276 1.84 14.46 -2.58
CA HIS A 276 1.05 15.29 -1.67
C HIS A 276 1.60 15.27 -0.24
N GLU A 277 2.07 14.12 0.24
CA GLU A 277 2.66 14.03 1.58
C GLU A 277 3.99 14.76 1.64
N LEU A 278 4.91 14.49 0.72
CA LEU A 278 6.23 15.16 0.68
C LEU A 278 6.11 16.68 0.58
N ALA A 279 5.13 17.19 -0.19
CA ALA A 279 4.91 18.62 -0.35
C ALA A 279 4.55 19.35 0.97
N LYS A 280 4.11 18.63 2.01
CA LYS A 280 3.83 19.19 3.34
C LYS A 280 5.09 19.44 4.16
N HIS A 281 6.22 18.81 3.81
CA HIS A 281 7.44 18.77 4.61
C HIS A 281 8.55 19.73 4.11
N LYS A 282 8.18 20.86 3.52
CA LYS A 282 9.13 21.89 3.03
C LYS A 282 10.08 22.40 4.11
N SER A 283 9.61 22.47 5.36
CA SER A 283 10.43 22.88 6.50
C SER A 283 11.58 21.93 6.84
N LEU A 284 11.51 20.67 6.35
CA LEU A 284 12.59 19.68 6.47
C LEU A 284 13.51 19.67 5.23
N GLY A 285 13.48 20.71 4.41
CA GLY A 285 14.30 20.79 3.20
C GLY A 285 13.80 19.97 2.02
N VAL A 286 12.59 19.39 2.10
CA VAL A 286 12.01 18.60 1.01
C VAL A 286 11.59 19.51 -0.15
N LYS A 287 12.08 19.20 -1.35
CA LYS A 287 11.67 19.85 -2.60
C LYS A 287 10.80 18.89 -3.42
N THR A 288 9.65 19.37 -3.86
CA THR A 288 8.76 18.62 -4.75
C THR A 288 8.49 19.43 -6.00
N VAL A 289 8.59 18.79 -7.15
CA VAL A 289 8.28 19.38 -8.45
C VAL A 289 7.24 18.51 -9.15
N GLN A 290 6.09 19.09 -9.45
CA GLN A 290 5.10 18.48 -10.32
C GLN A 290 5.38 18.94 -11.74
N CYS A 291 5.66 17.98 -12.61
CA CYS A 291 5.96 18.22 -14.02
C CYS A 291 4.73 18.00 -14.90
N GLU A 292 4.86 18.31 -16.19
CA GLU A 292 3.81 18.15 -17.21
C GLU A 292 3.55 16.69 -17.60
N ASP A 293 4.54 15.81 -17.43
CA ASP A 293 4.45 14.37 -17.69
C ASP A 293 5.47 13.56 -16.88
N GLU A 294 5.42 12.24 -17.04
CA GLU A 294 6.27 11.29 -16.32
C GLU A 294 7.74 11.39 -16.73
N ILE A 295 8.04 11.71 -17.98
CA ILE A 295 9.41 11.83 -18.51
C ILE A 295 10.09 13.03 -17.86
N ALA A 296 9.44 14.20 -17.90
CA ALA A 296 9.94 15.42 -17.28
C ALA A 296 10.12 15.26 -15.75
N GLY A 297 9.18 14.56 -15.09
CA GLY A 297 9.30 14.23 -13.67
C GLY A 297 10.54 13.42 -13.35
N CYS A 298 10.82 12.37 -14.13
CA CYS A 298 12.02 11.54 -13.98
C CYS A 298 13.30 12.30 -14.30
N ALA A 299 13.34 13.02 -15.41
CA ALA A 299 14.50 13.80 -15.84
C ALA A 299 14.88 14.90 -14.84
N SER A 300 13.88 15.57 -14.25
CA SER A 300 14.11 16.55 -13.18
C SER A 300 14.74 15.94 -11.93
N ALA A 301 14.30 14.72 -11.56
CA ALA A 301 14.87 13.98 -10.44
C ALA A 301 16.32 13.53 -10.73
N ILE A 302 16.63 13.10 -11.96
CA ILE A 302 17.99 12.77 -12.38
C ILE A 302 18.91 14.01 -12.27
N GLY A 303 18.46 15.17 -12.77
CA GLY A 303 19.21 16.42 -12.65
C GLY A 303 19.45 16.84 -11.19
N ALA A 304 18.44 16.70 -10.32
CA ALA A 304 18.59 16.97 -8.90
C ALA A 304 19.57 16.01 -8.21
N SER A 305 19.55 14.74 -8.58
CA SER A 305 20.50 13.74 -8.09
C SER A 305 21.91 14.06 -8.57
N PHE A 306 22.11 14.37 -9.85
CA PHE A 306 23.40 14.81 -10.37
C PHE A 306 23.96 15.98 -9.57
N ALA A 307 23.09 16.92 -9.16
CA ALA A 307 23.43 18.08 -8.33
C ALA A 307 23.61 17.77 -6.83
N GLY A 308 23.55 16.53 -6.39
CA GLY A 308 23.85 16.10 -5.03
C GLY A 308 22.67 15.90 -4.10
N ALA A 309 21.43 15.83 -4.60
CA ALA A 309 20.27 15.54 -3.79
C ALA A 309 19.99 14.03 -3.72
N LEU A 310 19.39 13.55 -2.62
CA LEU A 310 18.64 12.30 -2.67
C LEU A 310 17.39 12.55 -3.52
N ALA A 311 17.34 11.96 -4.70
CA ALA A 311 16.23 12.17 -5.63
C ALA A 311 15.36 10.94 -5.78
N ALA A 312 14.05 11.18 -5.94
CA ALA A 312 13.06 10.16 -6.19
C ALA A 312 12.05 10.61 -7.26
N THR A 313 11.40 9.64 -7.87
CA THR A 313 10.23 9.84 -8.74
C THR A 313 9.19 8.77 -8.42
N SER A 314 7.91 9.15 -8.31
CA SER A 314 6.81 8.24 -8.01
C SER A 314 5.86 8.12 -9.19
N THR A 315 5.39 6.91 -9.44
CA THR A 315 4.51 6.60 -10.57
C THR A 315 3.77 5.26 -10.37
N SER A 316 3.15 4.76 -11.43
CA SER A 316 2.54 3.44 -11.58
C SER A 316 3.01 2.83 -12.90
N GLY A 317 2.72 1.57 -13.17
CA GLY A 317 3.20 0.83 -14.34
C GLY A 317 3.22 1.58 -15.68
N PRO A 318 2.14 2.26 -16.10
CA PRO A 318 2.17 3.06 -17.33
C PRO A 318 3.25 4.16 -17.33
N GLY A 319 3.46 4.80 -16.18
CA GLY A 319 4.48 5.84 -16.06
C GLY A 319 5.90 5.26 -16.00
N VAL A 320 6.10 4.04 -15.48
CA VAL A 320 7.39 3.33 -15.57
C VAL A 320 7.72 3.06 -17.04
N CYS A 321 6.73 2.65 -17.87
CA CYS A 321 6.91 2.51 -19.31
C CYS A 321 7.40 3.81 -19.96
N LEU A 322 6.76 4.94 -19.65
CA LEU A 322 7.14 6.23 -20.22
C LEU A 322 8.52 6.72 -19.76
N LYS A 323 8.93 6.38 -18.54
CA LYS A 323 10.22 6.75 -17.95
C LYS A 323 11.38 5.83 -18.35
N SER A 324 11.14 4.74 -19.08
CA SER A 324 12.14 3.68 -19.29
C SER A 324 13.47 4.21 -19.83
N GLU A 325 13.43 5.14 -20.79
CA GLU A 325 14.66 5.74 -21.34
C GLU A 325 15.36 6.66 -20.33
N ALA A 326 14.62 7.52 -19.63
CA ALA A 326 15.19 8.37 -18.58
C ALA A 326 15.82 7.54 -17.44
N ILE A 327 15.18 6.44 -17.04
CA ILE A 327 15.76 5.50 -16.07
C ILE A 327 17.06 4.89 -16.62
N ASN A 328 17.12 4.56 -17.90
CA ASN A 328 18.33 4.06 -18.54
C ASN A 328 19.46 5.09 -18.56
N LEU A 329 19.14 6.37 -18.76
CA LEU A 329 20.13 7.43 -18.59
C LEU A 329 20.73 7.42 -17.17
N ALA A 330 19.89 7.26 -16.13
CA ALA A 330 20.38 7.14 -14.76
C ALA A 330 21.24 5.88 -14.55
N VAL A 331 20.97 4.77 -15.26
CA VAL A 331 21.77 3.55 -15.20
C VAL A 331 23.14 3.73 -15.83
N ILE A 332 23.22 4.30 -17.05
CA ILE A 332 24.51 4.49 -17.73
C ILE A 332 25.37 5.57 -17.08
N ASP A 333 24.77 6.60 -16.55
CA ASP A 333 25.44 7.67 -15.79
C ASP A 333 25.75 7.26 -14.34
N GLU A 334 25.20 6.15 -13.90
CA GLU A 334 25.34 5.63 -12.53
C GLU A 334 24.97 6.69 -11.49
N ILE A 335 23.77 7.25 -11.61
CA ILE A 335 23.24 8.31 -10.74
C ILE A 335 22.24 7.67 -9.74
N PRO A 336 22.36 7.99 -8.43
CA PRO A 336 21.43 7.50 -7.44
C PRO A 336 20.02 8.05 -7.67
N LEU A 337 19.02 7.18 -7.79
CA LEU A 337 17.61 7.54 -8.00
C LEU A 337 16.70 6.50 -7.38
N VAL A 338 15.68 6.90 -6.64
CA VAL A 338 14.62 5.98 -6.21
C VAL A 338 13.41 6.13 -7.14
N VAL A 339 13.10 5.07 -7.87
CA VAL A 339 11.92 4.98 -8.73
C VAL A 339 10.85 4.19 -7.99
N ILE A 340 9.77 4.85 -7.59
CA ILE A 340 8.70 4.22 -6.83
C ILE A 340 7.57 3.88 -7.80
N ASP A 341 7.31 2.59 -7.95
CA ASP A 341 6.20 2.06 -8.73
C ASP A 341 5.10 1.55 -7.81
N VAL A 342 4.02 2.31 -7.73
CA VAL A 342 2.80 1.90 -7.04
C VAL A 342 1.92 1.18 -8.06
N GLN A 343 2.08 -0.13 -8.16
CA GLN A 343 1.48 -0.97 -9.18
C GLN A 343 -0.05 -0.93 -9.14
N ARG A 344 -0.67 -1.03 -10.30
CA ARG A 344 -2.12 -1.11 -10.48
C ARG A 344 -2.48 -2.07 -11.60
N GLY A 345 -3.76 -2.46 -11.68
CA GLY A 345 -4.23 -3.32 -12.76
C GLY A 345 -4.00 -2.72 -14.14
N GLY A 346 -3.29 -3.46 -14.98
CA GLY A 346 -2.98 -3.12 -16.37
C GLY A 346 -3.83 -3.92 -17.37
N PRO A 347 -3.45 -3.92 -18.68
CA PRO A 347 -2.47 -3.05 -19.31
C PRO A 347 -2.97 -1.61 -19.58
N SER A 348 -2.05 -0.69 -19.91
CA SER A 348 -2.33 0.74 -20.16
C SER A 348 -3.02 1.39 -18.97
N THR A 349 -4.09 2.16 -19.17
CA THR A 349 -4.88 2.75 -18.09
C THR A 349 -5.51 1.67 -17.21
N GLY A 350 -5.94 0.56 -17.80
CA GLY A 350 -6.43 -0.65 -17.14
C GLY A 350 -7.46 -0.38 -16.05
N LEU A 351 -7.11 -0.79 -14.84
CA LEU A 351 -7.90 -0.64 -13.63
C LEU A 351 -7.16 0.28 -12.64
N PRO A 352 -7.22 1.62 -12.79
CA PRO A 352 -6.33 2.54 -12.07
C PRO A 352 -6.48 2.52 -10.55
N THR A 353 -7.62 2.06 -10.05
CA THR A 353 -7.91 1.99 -8.61
C THR A 353 -7.77 0.58 -8.03
N LYS A 354 -7.36 -0.40 -8.85
CA LYS A 354 -7.24 -1.81 -8.45
C LYS A 354 -5.77 -2.21 -8.34
N SER A 355 -5.50 -3.20 -7.48
CA SER A 355 -4.15 -3.62 -7.10
C SER A 355 -3.75 -4.89 -7.83
N GLU A 356 -2.56 -4.90 -8.41
CA GLU A 356 -1.92 -6.08 -9.02
C GLU A 356 -0.40 -6.00 -8.79
N GLN A 357 0.32 -7.10 -9.09
CA GLN A 357 1.79 -7.18 -9.07
C GLN A 357 2.33 -7.49 -10.47
N THR A 358 1.79 -6.82 -11.49
CA THR A 358 2.01 -7.17 -12.90
C THR A 358 3.20 -6.45 -13.55
N ASP A 359 3.88 -5.55 -12.81
CA ASP A 359 4.99 -4.75 -13.33
C ASP A 359 6.38 -5.33 -12.99
N LEU A 360 6.45 -6.53 -12.38
CA LEU A 360 7.72 -7.12 -11.93
C LEU A 360 8.73 -7.32 -13.07
N LEU A 361 8.31 -7.95 -14.18
CA LEU A 361 9.22 -8.18 -15.32
C LEU A 361 9.59 -6.88 -16.01
N GLN A 362 8.70 -5.88 -16.02
CA GLN A 362 9.02 -4.54 -16.50
C GLN A 362 10.08 -3.89 -15.60
N ALA A 363 9.95 -3.99 -14.28
CA ALA A 363 10.95 -3.48 -13.33
C ALA A 363 12.32 -4.14 -13.52
N LEU A 364 12.34 -5.43 -13.81
CA LEU A 364 13.58 -6.20 -14.03
C LEU A 364 14.19 -5.95 -15.43
N TYR A 365 13.38 -5.98 -16.49
CA TYR A 365 13.86 -6.07 -17.87
C TYR A 365 13.25 -5.04 -18.85
N GLY A 366 12.36 -4.18 -18.39
CA GLY A 366 11.58 -3.27 -19.27
C GLY A 366 12.34 -2.04 -19.77
N ARG A 367 13.63 -2.16 -20.07
CA ARG A 367 14.50 -1.09 -20.59
C ARG A 367 15.33 -1.61 -21.76
N ASN A 368 15.86 -0.70 -22.59
CA ASN A 368 16.76 -1.10 -23.68
C ASN A 368 18.19 -1.36 -23.16
N GLY A 369 18.92 -2.23 -23.84
CA GLY A 369 20.29 -2.63 -23.52
C GLY A 369 20.39 -3.46 -22.24
N GLU A 370 21.61 -3.74 -21.81
CA GLU A 370 21.90 -4.39 -20.53
C GLU A 370 21.82 -3.35 -19.41
N SER A 371 20.66 -3.29 -18.76
CA SER A 371 20.31 -2.26 -17.78
C SER A 371 19.97 -2.85 -16.41
N PRO A 372 20.96 -3.35 -15.68
CA PRO A 372 20.74 -3.99 -14.38
C PRO A 372 20.38 -2.95 -13.34
N MET A 373 19.34 -3.24 -12.54
CA MET A 373 18.89 -2.38 -11.44
C MET A 373 18.48 -3.21 -10.24
N PRO A 374 18.73 -2.72 -9.02
CA PRO A 374 18.11 -3.27 -7.82
C PRO A 374 16.59 -3.09 -7.85
N VAL A 375 15.88 -4.13 -7.42
CA VAL A 375 14.41 -4.14 -7.29
C VAL A 375 14.05 -4.61 -5.89
N ILE A 376 13.29 -3.78 -5.17
CA ILE A 376 12.80 -4.04 -3.82
C ILE A 376 11.28 -4.01 -3.85
N ALA A 377 10.62 -4.92 -3.13
CA ALA A 377 9.17 -4.99 -3.02
C ALA A 377 8.72 -4.86 -1.55
N ALA A 378 7.94 -3.84 -1.23
CA ALA A 378 7.40 -3.63 0.11
C ALA A 378 6.32 -4.66 0.43
N THR A 379 6.25 -5.11 1.69
CA THR A 379 5.42 -6.24 2.11
C THR A 379 4.17 -5.86 2.91
N SER A 380 4.11 -4.65 3.41
CA SER A 380 2.96 -4.09 4.15
C SER A 380 2.95 -2.57 4.09
N PRO A 381 1.83 -1.90 4.45
CA PRO A 381 1.80 -0.45 4.52
C PRO A 381 2.90 0.13 5.42
N THR A 382 3.17 -0.48 6.57
CA THR A 382 4.23 -0.04 7.49
C THR A 382 5.62 -0.33 6.96
N ASP A 383 5.81 -1.43 6.22
CA ASP A 383 7.08 -1.81 5.61
C ASP A 383 7.48 -0.92 4.43
N CYS A 384 6.53 -0.17 3.85
CA CYS A 384 6.84 0.84 2.84
C CYS A 384 7.85 1.88 3.35
N PHE A 385 7.85 2.19 4.66
CA PHE A 385 8.87 3.03 5.29
C PHE A 385 10.27 2.41 5.18
N ASN A 386 10.42 1.17 5.64
CA ASN A 386 11.71 0.49 5.63
C ASN A 386 12.20 0.24 4.20
N SER A 387 11.30 -0.15 3.30
CA SER A 387 11.64 -0.44 1.91
C SER A 387 12.09 0.82 1.16
N ALA A 388 11.44 1.96 1.39
CA ALA A 388 11.86 3.26 0.81
C ALA A 388 13.21 3.73 1.39
N TYR A 389 13.41 3.55 2.70
CA TYR A 389 14.68 3.85 3.36
C TYR A 389 15.82 3.02 2.76
N MET A 390 15.63 1.71 2.62
CA MET A 390 16.64 0.80 2.08
C MET A 390 16.88 1.02 0.58
N ALA A 391 15.84 1.37 -0.19
CA ALA A 391 16.01 1.75 -1.60
C ALA A 391 16.90 2.99 -1.74
N ALA A 392 16.67 4.01 -0.90
CA ALA A 392 17.51 5.21 -0.86
C ALA A 392 18.96 4.90 -0.43
N LYS A 393 19.13 4.06 0.61
CA LYS A 393 20.46 3.62 1.07
C LYS A 393 21.24 2.94 -0.07
N ILE A 394 20.64 1.96 -0.73
CA ILE A 394 21.27 1.25 -1.85
C ILE A 394 21.59 2.22 -2.98
N ALA A 395 20.67 3.11 -3.35
CA ALA A 395 20.90 4.06 -4.42
C ALA A 395 22.12 4.95 -4.14
N LEU A 396 22.26 5.47 -2.92
CA LEU A 396 23.33 6.40 -2.52
C LEU A 396 24.68 5.71 -2.31
N GLU A 397 24.69 4.49 -1.80
CA GLU A 397 25.95 3.75 -1.51
C GLU A 397 26.54 3.07 -2.74
N TYR A 398 25.66 2.65 -3.69
CA TYR A 398 26.12 1.97 -4.91
C TYR A 398 26.05 2.86 -6.16
N LEU A 399 25.60 4.09 -6.06
CA LEU A 399 25.35 5.01 -7.18
C LEU A 399 24.65 4.31 -8.34
N THR A 400 23.39 3.97 -8.11
CA THR A 400 22.55 3.29 -9.08
C THR A 400 21.09 3.67 -8.87
N PRO A 401 20.26 3.75 -9.90
CA PRO A 401 18.83 3.82 -9.69
C PRO A 401 18.32 2.52 -9.07
N VAL A 402 17.29 2.61 -8.23
CA VAL A 402 16.64 1.49 -7.55
C VAL A 402 15.14 1.57 -7.80
N ILE A 403 14.50 0.46 -8.18
CA ILE A 403 13.04 0.39 -8.26
C ILE A 403 12.49 -0.13 -6.93
N LEU A 404 11.57 0.62 -6.35
CA LEU A 404 10.73 0.22 -5.22
C LEU A 404 9.34 -0.13 -5.73
N LEU A 405 8.98 -1.41 -5.67
CA LEU A 405 7.65 -1.91 -5.99
C LEU A 405 6.77 -1.84 -4.73
N THR A 406 5.68 -1.12 -4.85
CA THR A 406 4.50 -1.21 -3.99
C THR A 406 3.29 -1.50 -4.87
N ASP A 407 2.08 -1.36 -4.38
CA ASP A 407 0.88 -1.46 -5.19
C ASP A 407 -0.28 -0.66 -4.57
N GLY A 408 -1.42 -0.61 -5.24
CA GLY A 408 -2.59 0.14 -4.81
C GLY A 408 -3.12 -0.32 -3.44
N PHE A 409 -3.01 -1.61 -3.11
CA PHE A 409 -3.41 -2.12 -1.80
C PHE A 409 -2.51 -1.58 -0.69
N LEU A 410 -1.19 -1.73 -0.83
CA LEU A 410 -0.25 -1.21 0.16
C LEU A 410 -0.28 0.31 0.22
N GLY A 411 -0.28 0.98 -0.93
CA GLY A 411 -0.19 2.43 -1.02
C GLY A 411 -1.34 3.15 -0.33
N ASN A 412 -2.56 2.68 -0.55
CA ASN A 412 -3.79 3.28 -0.02
C ASN A 412 -4.29 2.63 1.27
N GLY A 413 -3.99 1.34 1.48
CA GLY A 413 -4.29 0.63 2.72
C GLY A 413 -3.48 1.18 3.89
N SER A 414 -4.00 1.05 5.09
CA SER A 414 -3.32 1.49 6.31
C SER A 414 -3.19 0.39 7.35
N ALA A 415 -2.24 0.57 8.26
CA ALA A 415 -1.99 -0.32 9.37
C ALA A 415 -1.52 0.47 10.60
N ALA A 416 -1.68 -0.10 11.78
CA ALA A 416 -1.12 0.46 13.00
C ALA A 416 0.42 0.38 12.96
N TRP A 417 1.07 1.53 13.06
CA TRP A 417 2.51 1.66 12.95
C TRP A 417 3.12 2.27 14.20
N GLN A 418 4.05 1.54 14.78
CA GLN A 418 4.89 2.08 15.85
C GLN A 418 5.95 2.99 15.23
N LEU A 419 6.01 4.25 15.68
CA LEU A 419 7.01 5.20 15.19
C LEU A 419 8.42 4.66 15.49
N PRO A 420 9.29 4.55 14.46
CA PRO A 420 10.64 4.05 14.63
C PRO A 420 11.50 5.08 15.37
N ASP A 421 12.48 4.58 16.08
CA ASP A 421 13.61 5.39 16.55
C ASP A 421 14.59 5.58 15.40
N ILE A 422 14.63 6.78 14.82
CA ILE A 422 15.47 7.10 13.66
C ILE A 422 16.96 6.89 13.96
N SER A 423 17.37 7.03 15.23
CA SER A 423 18.77 6.83 15.63
C SER A 423 19.24 5.38 15.42
N LYS A 424 18.30 4.42 15.43
CA LYS A 424 18.57 2.98 15.26
C LYS A 424 18.51 2.51 13.80
N LEU A 425 18.10 3.37 12.88
CA LEU A 425 18.15 3.03 11.47
C LEU A 425 19.60 2.86 11.00
N PRO A 426 19.88 1.94 10.07
CA PRO A 426 21.21 1.78 9.49
C PRO A 426 21.75 3.11 8.94
N ASP A 427 22.99 3.41 9.19
CA ASP A 427 23.61 4.62 8.62
C ASP A 427 23.66 4.55 7.09
N ILE A 428 23.60 5.71 6.46
CA ILE A 428 23.71 5.85 5.00
C ILE A 428 24.96 6.66 4.70
N HIS A 429 25.86 6.08 3.92
CA HIS A 429 27.12 6.69 3.53
C HIS A 429 27.13 6.92 2.02
N PRO A 430 26.68 8.10 1.53
CA PRO A 430 26.76 8.41 0.11
C PRO A 430 28.20 8.30 -0.39
N HIS A 431 28.39 7.65 -1.54
CA HIS A 431 29.70 7.29 -2.04
C HIS A 431 30.40 8.46 -2.74
N PHE A 432 30.68 9.54 -1.97
CA PHE A 432 31.29 10.76 -2.49
C PHE A 432 32.76 10.58 -2.89
N ALA A 433 33.18 11.39 -3.87
CA ALA A 433 34.60 11.54 -4.21
C ALA A 433 35.39 12.05 -3.01
N THR A 434 36.56 11.45 -2.77
CA THR A 434 37.43 11.78 -1.64
C THR A 434 38.37 12.96 -1.97
N GLU A 435 38.87 13.65 -0.95
CA GLU A 435 39.80 14.79 -1.14
C GLU A 435 41.06 14.41 -1.92
N GLU A 436 41.50 13.15 -1.80
CA GLU A 436 42.66 12.61 -2.55
C GLU A 436 42.43 12.56 -4.07
N MET A 437 41.16 12.58 -4.51
CA MET A 437 40.81 12.60 -5.93
C MET A 437 40.76 14.00 -6.52
N ARG A 438 40.90 15.04 -5.71
CA ARG A 438 40.87 16.43 -6.16
C ARG A 438 41.97 16.72 -7.18
N GLY A 439 41.60 17.28 -8.33
CA GLY A 439 42.50 17.57 -9.44
C GLY A 439 42.91 16.36 -10.29
N ASN A 440 42.49 15.14 -9.89
CA ASN A 440 42.73 13.91 -10.64
C ASN A 440 41.49 12.99 -10.61
N TYR A 441 40.33 13.60 -10.56
CA TYR A 441 39.06 12.87 -10.54
C TYR A 441 38.70 12.36 -11.94
N THR A 442 38.33 11.08 -12.00
CA THR A 442 37.70 10.46 -13.18
C THR A 442 36.36 9.88 -12.81
N PRO A 443 35.30 10.16 -13.59
CA PRO A 443 33.90 9.90 -13.16
C PRO A 443 33.57 8.42 -13.00
N TYR A 444 34.27 7.51 -13.69
CA TYR A 444 34.04 6.06 -13.63
C TYR A 444 35.12 5.28 -12.88
N ARG A 445 36.03 5.97 -12.16
CA ARG A 445 36.87 5.31 -11.18
C ARG A 445 35.98 4.62 -10.15
N ARG A 446 36.22 3.34 -9.93
CA ARG A 446 35.36 2.48 -9.13
C ARG A 446 36.03 2.07 -7.82
N ASP A 447 35.24 1.96 -6.80
CA ASP A 447 35.60 1.22 -5.59
C ASP A 447 35.83 -0.26 -5.90
N GLU A 448 36.85 -0.88 -5.32
CA GLU A 448 37.24 -2.25 -5.64
C GLU A 448 36.25 -3.29 -5.13
N GLU A 449 35.60 -3.05 -3.98
CA GLU A 449 34.66 -3.97 -3.36
C GLU A 449 33.25 -3.81 -3.95
N THR A 450 32.71 -2.61 -3.91
CA THR A 450 31.32 -2.33 -4.29
C THR A 450 31.12 -2.16 -5.79
N LYS A 451 32.19 -1.87 -6.54
CA LYS A 451 32.15 -1.46 -7.96
C LYS A 451 31.37 -0.15 -8.20
N ALA A 452 30.97 0.55 -7.14
CA ALA A 452 30.39 1.87 -7.25
C ALA A 452 31.42 2.88 -7.75
N ARG A 453 31.01 3.83 -8.58
CA ARG A 453 31.84 5.00 -8.90
C ARG A 453 31.80 5.99 -7.73
N TYR A 454 32.67 6.98 -7.72
CA TYR A 454 32.65 8.04 -6.73
C TYR A 454 31.80 9.21 -7.21
N TRP A 455 30.99 9.80 -6.33
CA TRP A 455 30.05 10.87 -6.64
C TRP A 455 30.67 12.24 -6.40
N ALA A 456 30.96 12.97 -7.47
CA ALA A 456 31.38 14.35 -7.40
C ALA A 456 30.20 15.29 -7.68
N ILE A 457 30.09 16.35 -6.89
CA ILE A 457 29.00 17.31 -7.02
C ILE A 457 29.46 18.42 -7.98
N PRO A 458 28.67 18.75 -9.03
CA PRO A 458 28.98 19.82 -9.97
C PRO A 458 29.26 21.16 -9.28
N GLY A 459 30.27 21.88 -9.76
CA GLY A 459 30.69 23.14 -9.18
C GLY A 459 31.71 23.02 -8.05
N THR A 460 32.07 21.80 -7.63
CA THR A 460 33.14 21.56 -6.68
C THR A 460 34.49 21.64 -7.39
N PRO A 461 35.39 22.64 -7.08
CA PRO A 461 36.64 22.79 -7.76
C PRO A 461 37.55 21.58 -7.65
N GLY A 462 38.15 21.16 -8.78
CA GLY A 462 39.04 20.01 -8.87
C GLY A 462 38.34 18.65 -9.10
N TYR A 463 37.00 18.67 -9.35
CA TYR A 463 36.22 17.49 -9.70
C TYR A 463 35.43 17.71 -11.00
N GLU A 464 35.92 18.56 -11.87
CA GLU A 464 35.29 18.84 -13.15
C GLU A 464 35.22 17.58 -14.00
N HIS A 465 34.01 17.26 -14.48
CA HIS A 465 33.76 16.03 -15.27
C HIS A 465 32.50 16.17 -16.13
N ILE A 466 32.34 15.24 -17.05
CA ILE A 466 31.18 15.14 -17.91
C ILE A 466 30.53 13.76 -17.68
N LEU A 467 29.21 13.75 -17.47
CA LEU A 467 28.35 12.56 -17.56
C LEU A 467 27.39 12.73 -18.73
N GLY A 468 26.86 11.64 -19.24
CA GLY A 468 25.86 11.64 -20.30
C GLY A 468 25.65 10.27 -20.92
N GLY A 469 24.58 10.11 -21.68
CA GLY A 469 24.09 8.84 -22.19
C GLY A 469 24.96 8.11 -23.24
N LEU A 470 26.05 8.72 -23.72
CA LEU A 470 27.03 8.01 -24.54
C LEU A 470 27.96 7.17 -23.67
N GLU A 471 28.39 6.01 -24.18
CA GLU A 471 29.37 5.17 -23.47
C GLU A 471 30.68 5.92 -23.23
N LYS A 472 31.24 5.74 -22.05
CA LYS A 472 32.47 6.39 -21.61
C LYS A 472 33.57 5.36 -21.36
N ASP A 473 34.78 5.80 -21.55
CA ASP A 473 35.95 5.04 -21.12
C ASP A 473 35.98 4.93 -19.58
N GLY A 474 36.15 3.71 -19.09
CA GLY A 474 36.07 3.40 -17.67
C GLY A 474 37.19 4.00 -16.83
N GLN A 475 38.28 4.51 -17.43
CA GLN A 475 39.41 5.13 -16.73
C GLN A 475 39.39 6.65 -16.88
N THR A 476 39.19 7.14 -18.08
CA THR A 476 39.31 8.58 -18.37
C THR A 476 37.98 9.33 -18.29
N GLY A 477 36.87 8.63 -18.48
CA GLY A 477 35.55 9.26 -18.56
C GLY A 477 35.26 9.95 -19.90
N ASN A 478 36.16 9.82 -20.89
CA ASN A 478 35.92 10.35 -22.23
C ASN A 478 34.95 9.44 -23.01
N ILE A 479 34.28 9.99 -24.01
CA ILE A 479 33.44 9.18 -24.90
C ILE A 479 34.30 8.12 -25.58
N SER A 480 33.84 6.87 -25.57
CA SER A 480 34.53 5.74 -26.14
C SER A 480 33.60 4.87 -26.96
N THR A 481 34.04 4.47 -28.14
CA THR A 481 33.36 3.52 -29.03
C THR A 481 34.10 2.19 -29.11
N GLU A 482 35.11 2.00 -28.26
CA GLU A 482 35.94 0.80 -28.23
C GLU A 482 35.15 -0.40 -27.73
N PRO A 483 35.08 -1.54 -28.47
CA PRO A 483 34.27 -2.69 -28.11
C PRO A 483 34.63 -3.27 -26.74
N GLU A 484 35.92 -3.38 -26.44
CA GLU A 484 36.39 -3.96 -25.16
C GLU A 484 36.03 -3.07 -23.97
N ASN A 485 36.07 -1.75 -24.14
CA ASN A 485 35.63 -0.81 -23.11
C ASN A 485 34.10 -0.93 -22.89
N HIS A 486 33.31 -1.04 -23.96
CA HIS A 486 31.86 -1.23 -23.83
C HIS A 486 31.54 -2.52 -23.05
N ASN A 487 32.19 -3.64 -23.42
CA ASN A 487 32.06 -4.92 -22.71
C ASN A 487 32.44 -4.79 -21.23
N LEU A 488 33.55 -4.10 -20.91
CA LEU A 488 33.98 -3.84 -19.54
C LEU A 488 32.92 -3.06 -18.75
N MET A 489 32.38 -1.98 -19.31
CA MET A 489 31.42 -1.09 -18.64
C MET A 489 30.08 -1.79 -18.38
N VAL A 490 29.58 -2.59 -19.33
CA VAL A 490 28.37 -3.41 -19.17
C VAL A 490 28.55 -4.41 -18.02
N HIS A 491 29.65 -5.16 -18.01
CA HIS A 491 29.93 -6.13 -16.95
C HIS A 491 30.15 -5.46 -15.58
N SER A 492 30.79 -4.29 -15.56
CA SER A 492 31.00 -3.55 -14.32
C SER A 492 29.70 -3.10 -13.67
N ARG A 493 28.73 -2.59 -14.46
CA ARG A 493 27.38 -2.26 -13.97
C ARG A 493 26.63 -3.49 -13.48
N ALA A 494 26.72 -4.61 -14.21
CA ALA A 494 26.08 -5.88 -13.81
C ALA A 494 26.68 -6.44 -12.51
N GLN A 495 28.00 -6.47 -12.38
CA GLN A 495 28.70 -6.92 -11.17
C GLN A 495 28.38 -6.03 -9.97
N LYS A 496 28.30 -4.70 -10.15
CA LYS A 496 27.91 -3.78 -9.10
C LYS A 496 26.55 -4.15 -8.52
N VAL A 497 25.53 -4.32 -9.36
CA VAL A 497 24.16 -4.67 -8.91
C VAL A 497 24.13 -6.07 -8.29
N ALA A 498 24.77 -7.06 -8.89
CA ALA A 498 24.84 -8.42 -8.37
C ALA A 498 25.60 -8.51 -7.02
N GLY A 499 26.56 -7.62 -6.79
CA GLY A 499 27.36 -7.55 -5.56
C GLY A 499 26.71 -6.81 -4.40
N ILE A 500 25.53 -6.21 -4.58
CA ILE A 500 24.81 -5.54 -3.49
C ILE A 500 24.44 -6.56 -2.42
N LYS A 501 24.94 -6.32 -1.19
CA LYS A 501 24.64 -7.19 -0.05
C LYS A 501 23.23 -6.91 0.45
N VAL A 502 22.35 -7.90 0.35
CA VAL A 502 20.99 -7.86 0.87
C VAL A 502 20.80 -8.92 1.95
N PRO A 503 19.91 -8.70 2.94
CA PRO A 503 19.64 -9.70 3.97
C PRO A 503 19.13 -11.03 3.38
N ASP A 504 19.46 -12.13 4.03
CA ASP A 504 18.92 -13.45 3.73
C ASP A 504 17.40 -13.50 3.85
N VAL A 505 16.75 -14.26 2.99
CA VAL A 505 15.31 -14.51 3.13
C VAL A 505 15.05 -15.34 4.38
N GLN A 506 14.15 -14.85 5.22
CA GLN A 506 13.75 -15.51 6.45
C GLN A 506 12.57 -16.43 6.19
N VAL A 507 12.68 -17.68 6.61
CA VAL A 507 11.59 -18.64 6.55
C VAL A 507 10.82 -18.61 7.87
N GLN A 508 9.50 -18.47 7.78
CA GLN A 508 8.58 -18.49 8.91
C GLN A 508 7.77 -19.79 8.88
N GLY A 509 7.46 -20.37 10.03
CA GLY A 509 6.66 -21.59 10.12
C GLY A 509 7.46 -22.82 10.51
N ASP A 510 7.15 -23.96 9.91
CA ASP A 510 7.73 -25.26 10.29
C ASP A 510 9.02 -25.54 9.49
N GLU A 511 10.10 -25.89 10.16
CA GLU A 511 11.39 -26.19 9.49
C GLU A 511 11.32 -27.44 8.60
N ASP A 512 10.48 -28.42 8.99
CA ASP A 512 10.21 -29.67 8.27
C ASP A 512 8.89 -29.62 7.50
N ALA A 513 8.54 -28.45 6.95
CA ALA A 513 7.27 -28.24 6.27
C ALA A 513 7.09 -29.15 5.05
N ASP A 514 5.86 -29.63 4.87
CA ASP A 514 5.45 -30.37 3.68
C ASP A 514 5.30 -29.46 2.46
N LEU A 515 5.04 -28.17 2.70
CA LEU A 515 4.90 -27.12 1.68
C LEU A 515 5.60 -25.84 2.11
N LEU A 516 6.47 -25.31 1.26
CA LEU A 516 6.96 -23.94 1.34
C LEU A 516 6.10 -23.03 0.47
N ILE A 517 5.47 -22.03 1.07
CA ILE A 517 4.80 -20.95 0.36
C ILE A 517 5.84 -19.87 0.06
N VAL A 518 5.88 -19.39 -1.17
CA VAL A 518 6.79 -18.32 -1.62
C VAL A 518 5.96 -17.18 -2.17
N GLY A 519 6.26 -15.96 -1.74
CA GLY A 519 5.64 -14.75 -2.25
C GLY A 519 6.58 -13.56 -2.24
N PHE A 520 6.14 -12.46 -2.83
CA PHE A 520 6.83 -11.17 -2.77
C PHE A 520 5.82 -10.03 -2.61
N GLY A 521 6.30 -8.88 -2.15
CA GLY A 521 5.47 -7.68 -2.09
C GLY A 521 4.23 -7.83 -1.20
N SER A 522 3.11 -7.29 -1.66
CA SER A 522 1.85 -7.17 -0.91
C SER A 522 1.14 -8.48 -0.58
N THR A 523 1.54 -9.58 -1.17
CA THR A 523 0.96 -10.91 -0.84
C THR A 523 1.29 -11.37 0.58
N TYR A 524 2.29 -10.79 1.23
CA TYR A 524 2.79 -11.23 2.55
C TYR A 524 1.68 -11.51 3.56
N GLY A 525 0.82 -10.54 3.82
CA GLY A 525 -0.21 -10.66 4.86
C GLY A 525 -1.17 -11.82 4.60
N HIS A 526 -1.56 -12.01 3.34
CA HIS A 526 -2.48 -13.07 2.92
C HIS A 526 -1.81 -14.45 3.02
N LEU A 527 -0.57 -14.58 2.54
CA LEU A 527 0.18 -15.84 2.61
C LEU A 527 0.51 -16.23 4.05
N PHE A 528 0.86 -15.26 4.89
CA PHE A 528 1.09 -15.49 6.31
C PHE A 528 -0.19 -15.96 7.03
N SER A 529 -1.33 -15.33 6.73
CA SER A 529 -2.61 -15.72 7.31
C SER A 529 -3.04 -17.11 6.85
N ALA A 530 -2.81 -17.45 5.57
CA ALA A 530 -3.07 -18.80 5.04
C ALA A 530 -2.17 -19.85 5.71
N MET A 531 -0.87 -19.56 5.86
CA MET A 531 0.07 -20.42 6.60
C MET A 531 -0.42 -20.66 8.04
N LYS A 532 -0.79 -19.62 8.77
CA LYS A 532 -1.32 -19.74 10.14
C LYS A 532 -2.60 -20.59 10.18
N ALA A 533 -3.50 -20.40 9.23
CA ALA A 533 -4.75 -21.17 9.16
C ALA A 533 -4.50 -22.66 8.90
N LEU A 534 -3.59 -22.99 7.98
CA LEU A 534 -3.18 -24.38 7.69
C LEU A 534 -2.52 -25.04 8.90
N ARG A 535 -1.63 -24.33 9.59
CA ARG A 535 -0.98 -24.84 10.81
C ARG A 535 -1.98 -25.09 11.95
N LYS A 536 -3.02 -24.25 12.09
CA LYS A 536 -4.14 -24.52 13.02
C LYS A 536 -4.91 -25.81 12.66
N GLN A 537 -4.90 -26.22 11.38
CA GLN A 537 -5.48 -27.47 10.90
C GLN A 537 -4.50 -28.66 10.99
N GLY A 538 -3.34 -28.48 11.63
CA GLY A 538 -2.34 -29.54 11.81
C GLY A 538 -1.45 -29.81 10.59
N LYS A 539 -1.48 -28.96 9.55
CA LYS A 539 -0.58 -29.06 8.39
C LYS A 539 0.75 -28.40 8.69
N LYS A 540 1.86 -29.00 8.23
CA LYS A 540 3.21 -28.45 8.35
C LYS A 540 3.48 -27.53 7.15
N VAL A 541 3.56 -26.24 7.39
CA VAL A 541 3.70 -25.23 6.32
C VAL A 541 4.70 -24.15 6.73
N ALA A 542 5.50 -23.72 5.78
CA ALA A 542 6.44 -22.61 5.92
C ALA A 542 6.19 -21.53 4.87
N LEU A 543 6.66 -20.32 5.14
CA LEU A 543 6.54 -19.14 4.27
C LEU A 543 7.92 -18.49 4.10
N ALA A 544 8.34 -18.29 2.85
CA ALA A 544 9.46 -17.45 2.44
C ALA A 544 8.93 -16.23 1.68
N GLN A 545 9.01 -15.07 2.29
CA GLN A 545 8.57 -13.80 1.68
C GLN A 545 9.77 -13.00 1.19
N PHE A 546 9.80 -12.71 -0.11
CA PHE A 546 10.86 -11.94 -0.73
C PHE A 546 10.56 -10.44 -0.70
N ARG A 547 11.50 -9.67 -0.19
CA ARG A 547 11.55 -8.21 -0.27
C ARG A 547 12.55 -7.76 -1.32
N TYR A 548 13.72 -8.37 -1.35
CA TYR A 548 14.75 -8.10 -2.33
C TYR A 548 14.60 -9.07 -3.50
N ILE A 549 14.32 -8.51 -4.67
CA ILE A 549 14.04 -9.28 -5.88
C ILE A 549 15.27 -9.31 -6.79
N ASN A 550 15.98 -8.19 -6.91
CA ASN A 550 17.24 -8.12 -7.63
C ASN A 550 18.22 -7.19 -6.89
N PRO A 551 19.38 -7.69 -6.42
CA PRO A 551 19.74 -9.12 -6.42
C PRO A 551 18.85 -9.93 -5.47
N LEU A 552 18.71 -11.21 -5.75
CA LEU A 552 18.09 -12.16 -4.81
C LEU A 552 18.99 -12.33 -3.57
N PRO A 553 18.42 -12.61 -2.39
CA PRO A 553 19.16 -13.00 -1.20
C PRO A 553 20.09 -14.20 -1.47
N ALA A 554 21.27 -14.20 -0.88
CA ALA A 554 22.30 -15.22 -1.14
C ALA A 554 21.83 -16.65 -0.83
N ASN A 555 20.99 -16.82 0.19
CA ASN A 555 20.44 -18.12 0.60
C ASN A 555 19.22 -18.59 -0.22
N THR A 556 18.84 -17.89 -1.30
CA THR A 556 17.59 -18.16 -2.04
C THR A 556 17.54 -19.60 -2.54
N GLU A 557 18.57 -20.07 -3.23
CA GLU A 557 18.59 -21.42 -3.81
C GLU A 557 18.56 -22.49 -2.71
N GLU A 558 19.32 -22.31 -1.64
CA GLU A 558 19.35 -23.23 -0.50
C GLU A 558 17.95 -23.37 0.11
N VAL A 559 17.26 -22.25 0.39
CA VAL A 559 15.92 -22.24 0.95
C VAL A 559 14.93 -22.94 0.04
N LEU A 560 14.94 -22.62 -1.26
CA LEU A 560 13.96 -23.20 -2.20
C LEU A 560 14.18 -24.69 -2.45
N ARG A 561 15.41 -25.18 -2.40
CA ARG A 561 15.73 -26.62 -2.58
C ARG A 561 15.54 -27.45 -1.31
N LYS A 562 15.43 -26.83 -0.14
CA LYS A 562 15.23 -27.52 1.13
C LYS A 562 13.88 -28.26 1.19
N TYR A 563 12.85 -27.74 0.54
CA TYR A 563 11.49 -28.25 0.64
C TYR A 563 11.09 -29.05 -0.61
N LYS A 564 10.39 -30.16 -0.41
CA LYS A 564 9.96 -31.05 -1.51
C LYS A 564 8.89 -30.41 -2.38
N LYS A 565 7.98 -29.63 -1.77
CA LYS A 565 6.92 -28.90 -2.46
C LYS A 565 7.10 -27.41 -2.19
N VAL A 566 7.11 -26.63 -3.25
CA VAL A 566 7.20 -25.18 -3.20
C VAL A 566 6.08 -24.61 -4.06
N VAL A 567 5.30 -23.67 -3.54
CA VAL A 567 4.30 -22.93 -4.30
C VAL A 567 4.66 -21.45 -4.33
N VAL A 568 4.73 -20.86 -5.52
CA VAL A 568 4.88 -19.41 -5.69
C VAL A 568 3.49 -18.82 -5.89
N ALA A 569 3.10 -17.89 -5.01
CA ALA A 569 1.79 -17.25 -5.01
C ALA A 569 1.91 -15.75 -5.28
N GLU A 570 1.30 -15.28 -6.36
CA GLU A 570 1.48 -13.92 -6.87
C GLU A 570 0.24 -13.38 -7.60
N GLN A 571 0.13 -12.03 -7.62
CA GLN A 571 -0.98 -11.32 -8.26
C GLN A 571 -0.62 -10.92 -9.70
N ASN A 572 -0.14 -11.91 -10.47
CA ASN A 572 0.20 -11.82 -11.88
C ASN A 572 0.21 -13.23 -12.49
N MET A 573 0.62 -13.36 -13.74
CA MET A 573 0.63 -14.62 -14.49
C MET A 573 1.93 -15.45 -14.30
N GLY A 574 2.54 -15.41 -13.09
CA GLY A 574 3.72 -16.21 -12.77
C GLY A 574 5.05 -15.52 -13.07
N GLN A 575 5.11 -14.19 -12.96
CA GLN A 575 6.32 -13.41 -13.27
C GLN A 575 7.48 -13.71 -12.32
N PHE A 576 7.20 -13.86 -11.02
CA PHE A 576 8.24 -14.19 -10.03
C PHE A 576 8.66 -15.65 -10.13
N ALA A 577 7.71 -16.56 -10.34
CA ALA A 577 8.04 -17.97 -10.62
C ALA A 577 8.92 -18.09 -11.86
N MET A 578 8.64 -17.35 -12.93
CA MET A 578 9.47 -17.31 -14.14
C MET A 578 10.87 -16.78 -13.83
N TYR A 579 10.98 -15.71 -13.06
CA TYR A 579 12.26 -15.11 -12.67
C TYR A 579 13.12 -16.09 -11.86
N LEU A 580 12.51 -16.74 -10.85
CA LEU A 580 13.21 -17.75 -10.02
C LEU A 580 13.69 -18.95 -10.87
N ARG A 581 12.87 -19.42 -11.81
CA ARG A 581 13.25 -20.49 -12.76
C ARG A 581 14.42 -20.10 -13.66
N GLY A 582 14.51 -18.82 -14.03
CA GLY A 582 15.64 -18.29 -14.80
C GLY A 582 16.92 -18.10 -14.00
N LYS A 583 16.83 -18.12 -12.66
CA LYS A 583 17.98 -17.95 -11.75
C LYS A 583 18.45 -19.27 -11.11
N ILE A 584 17.60 -20.28 -11.05
CA ILE A 584 17.85 -21.54 -10.34
C ILE A 584 17.57 -22.70 -11.31
N ASP A 585 18.60 -23.37 -11.74
CA ASP A 585 18.52 -24.45 -12.71
C ASP A 585 17.62 -25.60 -12.21
N GLY A 586 16.67 -26.02 -13.05
CA GLY A 586 15.76 -27.11 -12.75
C GLY A 586 14.71 -26.84 -11.66
N PHE A 587 14.57 -25.60 -11.20
CA PHE A 587 13.53 -25.24 -10.24
C PHE A 587 12.15 -25.16 -10.92
N VAL A 588 11.19 -25.98 -10.46
CA VAL A 588 9.82 -26.04 -11.00
C VAL A 588 8.83 -26.03 -9.84
N PRO A 589 8.37 -24.85 -9.41
CA PRO A 589 7.38 -24.74 -8.32
C PRO A 589 5.96 -24.99 -8.80
N TYR A 590 5.07 -25.36 -7.88
CA TYR A 590 3.64 -25.09 -8.02
C TYR A 590 3.41 -23.58 -8.13
N GLN A 591 2.31 -23.16 -8.74
CA GLN A 591 1.99 -21.75 -8.89
C GLN A 591 0.54 -21.47 -8.50
N TYR A 592 0.34 -20.38 -7.78
CA TYR A 592 -0.96 -19.76 -7.55
C TYR A 592 -0.92 -18.36 -8.16
N ASN A 593 -1.57 -18.21 -9.32
CA ASN A 593 -1.54 -16.98 -10.11
C ASN A 593 -2.96 -16.40 -10.15
N GLU A 594 -3.17 -15.22 -9.58
CA GLU A 594 -4.46 -14.56 -9.56
C GLU A 594 -4.38 -13.12 -10.01
N VAL A 595 -5.18 -12.73 -11.00
CA VAL A 595 -5.17 -11.38 -11.59
C VAL A 595 -6.61 -10.85 -11.59
N LYS A 596 -7.08 -10.41 -10.41
CA LYS A 596 -8.46 -9.93 -10.21
C LYS A 596 -8.53 -8.43 -9.87
N GLY A 597 -7.38 -7.76 -9.73
CA GLY A 597 -7.34 -6.36 -9.28
C GLY A 597 -7.80 -6.17 -7.82
N GLN A 598 -7.79 -7.22 -7.02
CA GLN A 598 -8.18 -7.26 -5.61
C GLN A 598 -7.11 -7.99 -4.79
N PRO A 599 -6.99 -7.74 -3.49
CA PRO A 599 -6.15 -8.57 -2.62
C PRO A 599 -6.53 -10.06 -2.70
N LEU A 600 -5.55 -10.94 -2.46
CA LEU A 600 -5.79 -12.39 -2.42
C LEU A 600 -6.79 -12.75 -1.31
N VAL A 601 -7.56 -13.81 -1.53
CA VAL A 601 -8.54 -14.32 -0.56
C VAL A 601 -7.88 -15.45 0.25
N VAL A 602 -7.77 -15.27 1.57
CA VAL A 602 -7.08 -16.23 2.46
C VAL A 602 -7.73 -17.60 2.42
N THR A 603 -9.05 -17.66 2.37
CA THR A 603 -9.80 -18.92 2.31
C THR A 603 -9.48 -19.70 1.03
N GLU A 604 -9.42 -19.04 -0.15
CA GLU A 604 -9.06 -19.67 -1.42
C GLU A 604 -7.60 -20.17 -1.41
N LEU A 605 -6.68 -19.41 -0.80
CA LEU A 605 -5.30 -19.83 -0.62
C LEU A 605 -5.20 -21.10 0.24
N VAL A 606 -5.89 -21.15 1.38
CA VAL A 606 -5.92 -22.32 2.28
C VAL A 606 -6.39 -23.56 1.55
N GLU A 607 -7.50 -23.47 0.82
CA GLU A 607 -8.06 -24.59 0.05
C GLU A 607 -7.08 -25.08 -1.03
N THR A 608 -6.46 -24.16 -1.75
CA THR A 608 -5.51 -24.51 -2.82
C THR A 608 -4.24 -25.14 -2.26
N PHE A 609 -3.66 -24.54 -1.21
CA PHE A 609 -2.44 -25.07 -0.61
C PHE A 609 -2.65 -26.43 0.06
N LYS A 610 -3.84 -26.65 0.64
CA LYS A 610 -4.22 -27.97 1.17
C LYS A 610 -4.23 -29.05 0.08
N LYS A 611 -4.78 -28.77 -1.10
CA LYS A 611 -4.75 -29.70 -2.24
C LYS A 611 -3.31 -30.01 -2.66
N ILE A 612 -2.45 -29.00 -2.77
CA ILE A 612 -1.03 -29.21 -3.12
C ILE A 612 -0.32 -30.09 -2.07
N ILE A 613 -0.63 -29.94 -0.79
CA ILE A 613 -0.04 -30.76 0.27
C ILE A 613 -0.48 -32.23 0.11
N GLU A 614 -1.73 -32.45 -0.26
CA GLU A 614 -2.35 -33.78 -0.35
C GLU A 614 -2.05 -34.52 -1.66
N GLU A 615 -1.60 -33.86 -2.72
CA GLU A 615 -1.02 -34.45 -3.94
C GLU A 615 0.33 -35.15 -3.66
#